data_591e93cd446d1068907bec45dec4489d
#
_entry.id   591e93cd446d1068907bec45dec4489d
#
_cell.length_a   1.000
_cell.length_b   1.000
_cell.length_c   1.000
_cell.angle_alpha   90.00
_cell.angle_beta   90.00
_cell.angle_gamma   90.00
#
_symmetry.space_group_name_H-M   'P 1'
#
loop_
_entity.id
_entity.type
_entity.pdbx_description
1 polymer ?
#
loop_
_entity_poly.entity_id
_entity_poly.type
_entity_poly.pdbx_seq_one_letter_code
_entity_poly.pdbx_strand_id
1 'polypeptide(L)'
;MFISMLKKLLNLESQMKLYKILYNRRSAKKHGWTPGWFGAEKFNVYLLDRITEFQKAHGLKDDGLVGPATFRRVYTNREAFPSSDRRILCNGAMISINWDKVELSLLKEGTYKKVNSRRSPTMAVTHWDVCLSAASCKAVLEKRGISTHFVIDNDGTIVQLADCNDITWHAGNRKINNISIGIDFSNA
;
A
#
# COMPACT_ATOMS: atom_id res chain seq x y z
N MET A 1 15.23 -30.08 40.10
CA MET A 1 14.62 -30.28 38.76
C MET A 1 13.86 -29.04 38.28
N PHE A 2 12.94 -28.46 39.03
CA PHE A 2 12.12 -27.26 38.65
C PHE A 2 12.95 -26.01 38.33
N ILE A 3 13.94 -25.65 39.19
CA ILE A 3 14.80 -24.46 39.00
C ILE A 3 15.68 -24.58 37.75
N SER A 4 16.16 -25.77 37.41
CA SER A 4 16.95 -26.02 36.19
C SER A 4 16.10 -25.84 34.91
N MET A 5 14.85 -26.28 34.96
CA MET A 5 13.89 -26.12 33.86
C MET A 5 13.50 -24.67 33.64
N LEU A 6 13.28 -23.89 34.70
CA LEU A 6 13.03 -22.45 34.65
C LEU A 6 14.21 -21.66 34.04
N LYS A 7 15.45 -21.96 34.44
CA LYS A 7 16.66 -21.37 33.87
C LYS A 7 16.79 -21.65 32.36
N LYS A 8 16.44 -22.86 31.92
CA LYS A 8 16.46 -23.25 30.51
C LYS A 8 15.40 -22.51 29.69
N LEU A 9 14.17 -22.34 30.22
CA LEU A 9 13.09 -21.58 29.58
C LEU A 9 13.42 -20.08 29.46
N LEU A 10 13.95 -19.46 30.52
CA LEU A 10 14.38 -18.06 30.51
C LEU A 10 15.51 -17.80 29.50
N ASN A 11 16.44 -18.75 29.36
CA ASN A 11 17.50 -18.66 28.36
C ASN A 11 16.94 -18.77 26.92
N LEU A 12 15.98 -19.66 26.69
CA LEU A 12 15.32 -19.83 25.39
C LEU A 12 14.56 -18.56 24.98
N GLU A 13 13.83 -17.95 25.91
CA GLU A 13 13.10 -16.69 25.65
C GLU A 13 14.04 -15.54 25.32
N SER A 14 15.14 -15.42 26.04
CA SER A 14 16.17 -14.40 25.77
C SER A 14 16.82 -14.60 24.40
N GLN A 15 17.09 -15.83 24.02
CA GLN A 15 17.64 -16.17 22.69
C GLN A 15 16.64 -15.84 21.57
N MET A 16 15.35 -16.12 21.78
CA MET A 16 14.30 -15.76 20.81
C MET A 16 14.17 -14.26 20.64
N LYS A 17 14.20 -13.48 21.73
CA LYS A 17 14.18 -12.01 21.66
C LYS A 17 15.39 -11.48 20.88
N LEU A 18 16.58 -11.99 21.18
CA LEU A 18 17.79 -11.60 20.45
C LEU A 18 17.70 -11.94 18.96
N TYR A 19 17.25 -13.15 18.62
CA TYR A 19 17.01 -13.53 17.22
C TYR A 19 16.09 -12.54 16.50
N LYS A 20 14.94 -12.20 17.09
CA LYS A 20 13.99 -11.25 16.50
C LYS A 20 14.61 -9.84 16.31
N ILE A 21 15.39 -9.36 17.26
CA ILE A 21 16.10 -8.08 17.15
C ILE A 21 17.09 -8.11 15.97
N LEU A 22 17.87 -9.17 15.85
CA LEU A 22 18.85 -9.31 14.76
C LEU A 22 18.17 -9.47 13.39
N TYR A 23 17.07 -10.20 13.33
CA TYR A 23 16.24 -10.32 12.12
C TYR A 23 15.75 -8.93 11.68
N ASN A 24 15.15 -8.16 12.61
CA ASN A 24 14.62 -6.83 12.32
C ASN A 24 15.71 -5.83 11.90
N ARG A 25 16.91 -5.90 12.47
CA ARG A 25 18.06 -5.10 11.99
C ARG A 25 18.44 -5.43 10.53
N ARG A 26 18.44 -6.72 10.18
CA ARG A 26 18.72 -7.15 8.79
C ARG A 26 17.61 -6.71 7.84
N SER A 27 16.36 -6.86 8.24
CA SER A 27 15.20 -6.38 7.48
C SER A 27 15.28 -4.86 7.28
N ALA A 28 15.58 -4.11 8.32
CA ALA A 28 15.74 -2.65 8.26
C ALA A 28 16.84 -2.24 7.28
N LYS A 29 18.00 -2.89 7.35
CA LYS A 29 19.12 -2.63 6.42
C LYS A 29 18.73 -2.94 4.97
N LYS A 30 17.97 -4.01 4.74
CA LYS A 30 17.54 -4.44 3.40
C LYS A 30 16.50 -3.51 2.80
N HIS A 31 15.54 -3.03 3.60
CA HIS A 31 14.34 -2.33 3.12
C HIS A 31 14.31 -0.84 3.48
N GLY A 32 15.30 -0.32 4.19
CA GLY A 32 15.42 1.11 4.50
C GLY A 32 14.50 1.62 5.62
N TRP A 33 13.86 0.74 6.40
CA TRP A 33 13.02 1.17 7.51
C TRP A 33 13.82 1.40 8.80
N THR A 34 13.28 2.17 9.72
CA THR A 34 13.89 2.48 11.02
C THR A 34 12.95 2.14 12.18
N PRO A 35 13.46 1.96 13.42
CA PRO A 35 12.60 1.75 14.59
C PRO A 35 11.53 2.84 14.78
N GLY A 36 11.83 4.07 14.37
CA GLY A 36 10.90 5.20 14.41
C GLY A 36 9.59 4.98 13.63
N TRP A 37 9.59 4.07 12.66
CA TRP A 37 8.38 3.70 11.92
C TRP A 37 7.34 3.01 12.79
N PHE A 38 7.77 2.40 13.90
CA PHE A 38 6.93 1.75 14.89
C PHE A 38 6.88 2.52 16.22
N GLY A 39 7.37 3.78 16.26
CA GLY A 39 7.40 4.59 17.47
C GLY A 39 8.44 4.15 18.50
N ALA A 40 9.53 3.52 18.07
CA ALA A 40 10.66 3.12 18.91
C ALA A 40 11.94 3.86 18.50
N GLU A 41 12.86 4.07 19.44
CA GLU A 41 14.11 4.77 19.16
C GLU A 41 15.22 3.84 18.67
N LYS A 42 15.21 2.57 19.09
CA LYS A 42 16.31 1.63 18.85
C LYS A 42 15.82 0.18 18.73
N PHE A 43 16.70 -0.67 18.20
CA PHE A 43 16.43 -2.12 18.08
C PHE A 43 16.61 -2.81 19.44
N ASN A 44 15.52 -2.97 20.17
CA ASN A 44 15.44 -3.61 21.49
C ASN A 44 14.12 -4.36 21.66
N VAL A 45 13.84 -4.86 22.87
CA VAL A 45 12.59 -5.58 23.18
C VAL A 45 11.37 -4.67 23.00
N TYR A 46 11.45 -3.41 23.39
CA TYR A 46 10.36 -2.45 23.20
C TYR A 46 9.94 -2.33 21.73
N LEU A 47 10.90 -2.32 20.80
CA LEU A 47 10.57 -2.34 19.36
C LEU A 47 9.80 -3.62 18.97
N LEU A 48 10.14 -4.79 19.54
CA LEU A 48 9.41 -6.04 19.24
C LEU A 48 7.94 -5.93 19.67
N ASP A 49 7.68 -5.35 20.81
CA ASP A 49 6.32 -5.14 21.33
C ASP A 49 5.55 -4.19 20.41
N ARG A 50 6.16 -3.07 19.99
CA ARG A 50 5.56 -2.11 19.05
C ARG A 50 5.25 -2.73 17.68
N ILE A 51 6.15 -3.57 17.15
CA ILE A 51 5.89 -4.30 15.90
C ILE A 51 4.73 -5.27 16.09
N THR A 52 4.69 -6.00 17.19
CA THR A 52 3.60 -6.95 17.49
C THR A 52 2.25 -6.24 17.61
N GLU A 53 2.19 -5.10 18.29
CA GLU A 53 0.98 -4.26 18.37
C GLU A 53 0.54 -3.79 16.99
N PHE A 54 1.46 -3.30 16.17
CA PHE A 54 1.17 -2.90 14.79
C PHE A 54 0.61 -4.06 13.97
N GLN A 55 1.23 -5.24 14.07
CA GLN A 55 0.77 -6.44 13.36
C GLN A 55 -0.64 -6.83 13.76
N LYS A 56 -0.96 -6.83 15.06
CA LYS A 56 -2.32 -7.09 15.58
C LYS A 56 -3.34 -6.10 15.05
N ALA A 57 -3.02 -4.80 15.11
CA ALA A 57 -3.90 -3.74 14.64
C ALA A 57 -4.24 -3.84 13.13
N HIS A 58 -3.38 -4.52 12.35
CA HIS A 58 -3.56 -4.66 10.91
C HIS A 58 -3.86 -6.10 10.44
N GLY A 59 -4.23 -7.00 11.37
CA GLY A 59 -4.58 -8.39 11.04
C GLY A 59 -3.43 -9.23 10.47
N LEU A 60 -2.18 -8.83 10.74
CA LEU A 60 -0.99 -9.55 10.32
C LEU A 60 -0.59 -10.59 11.38
N LYS A 61 0.30 -11.52 10.99
CA LYS A 61 0.91 -12.45 11.96
C LYS A 61 1.73 -11.67 12.99
N ASP A 62 1.33 -11.72 14.24
CA ASP A 62 1.85 -10.93 15.37
C ASP A 62 3.12 -11.54 16.01
N ASP A 63 4.10 -11.88 15.17
CA ASP A 63 5.34 -12.54 15.56
C ASP A 63 6.48 -11.58 15.94
N GLY A 64 6.28 -10.28 15.83
CA GLY A 64 7.28 -9.25 16.12
C GLY A 64 8.41 -9.17 15.08
N LEU A 65 8.22 -9.74 13.89
CA LEU A 65 9.19 -9.73 12.80
C LEU A 65 8.70 -8.84 11.65
N VAL A 66 9.52 -7.87 11.22
CA VAL A 66 9.23 -7.07 10.02
C VAL A 66 9.61 -7.87 8.79
N GLY A 67 8.79 -8.86 8.47
CA GLY A 67 8.82 -9.61 7.22
C GLY A 67 8.19 -8.81 6.07
N PRO A 68 8.10 -9.40 4.85
CA PRO A 68 7.57 -8.70 3.67
C PRO A 68 6.17 -8.10 3.88
N ALA A 69 5.24 -8.82 4.49
CA ALA A 69 3.88 -8.34 4.74
C ALA A 69 3.87 -7.15 5.72
N THR A 70 4.57 -7.27 6.85
CA THR A 70 4.67 -6.19 7.83
C THR A 70 5.37 -4.96 7.25
N PHE A 71 6.45 -5.16 6.47
CA PHE A 71 7.16 -4.07 5.82
C PHE A 71 6.25 -3.32 4.83
N ARG A 72 5.56 -4.04 3.94
CA ARG A 72 4.63 -3.42 2.98
C ARG A 72 3.56 -2.61 3.70
N ARG A 73 2.95 -3.18 4.73
CA ARG A 73 1.88 -2.52 5.49
C ARG A 73 2.34 -1.24 6.18
N VAL A 74 3.49 -1.27 6.89
CA VAL A 74 4.01 -0.06 7.54
C VAL A 74 4.49 0.97 6.52
N TYR A 75 5.04 0.53 5.39
CA TYR A 75 5.41 1.41 4.29
C TYR A 75 4.19 2.15 3.73
N THR A 76 3.12 1.41 3.41
CA THR A 76 1.87 1.99 2.92
C THR A 76 1.26 2.97 3.92
N ASN A 77 1.21 2.64 5.21
CA ASN A 77 0.70 3.55 6.23
C ASN A 77 1.48 4.87 6.33
N ARG A 78 2.76 4.87 5.97
CA ARG A 78 3.59 6.09 5.94
C ARG A 78 3.39 6.89 4.66
N GLU A 79 3.14 6.22 3.55
CA GLU A 79 2.92 6.81 2.23
C GLU A 79 1.44 7.14 1.98
N ALA A 80 0.53 6.60 2.84
CA ALA A 80 -0.90 6.84 2.72
C ALA A 80 -1.21 8.34 2.80
N PHE A 81 -1.96 8.81 1.83
CA PHE A 81 -2.38 10.20 1.77
C PHE A 81 -3.55 10.42 2.75
N PRO A 82 -3.52 11.47 3.55
CA PRO A 82 -4.68 11.84 4.36
C PRO A 82 -5.81 12.27 3.42
N SER A 83 -6.79 11.39 3.24
CA SER A 83 -7.95 11.68 2.39
C SER A 83 -9.12 12.20 3.23
N SER A 84 -9.71 13.28 2.78
CA SER A 84 -10.93 13.86 3.36
C SER A 84 -12.06 14.01 2.33
N ASP A 85 -11.80 13.75 1.04
CA ASP A 85 -12.79 13.94 -0.02
C ASP A 85 -13.48 12.60 -0.35
N ARG A 86 -14.82 12.62 -0.36
CA ARG A 86 -15.66 11.46 -0.74
C ARG A 86 -16.12 11.56 -2.19
N ARG A 87 -15.35 12.23 -3.03
CA ARG A 87 -15.73 12.54 -4.41
C ARG A 87 -14.70 12.03 -5.40
N ILE A 88 -15.16 11.56 -6.53
CA ILE A 88 -14.33 11.21 -7.68
C ILE A 88 -14.62 12.15 -8.85
N LEU A 89 -13.64 12.32 -9.71
CA LEU A 89 -13.78 13.10 -10.95
C LEU A 89 -14.35 12.23 -12.06
N CYS A 90 -15.48 12.64 -12.62
CA CYS A 90 -16.15 11.93 -13.70
C CYS A 90 -16.73 12.92 -14.71
N ASN A 91 -16.25 12.90 -15.95
CA ASN A 91 -16.64 13.80 -17.03
C ASN A 91 -16.49 15.28 -16.63
N GLY A 92 -15.37 15.64 -16.00
CA GLY A 92 -15.07 16.98 -15.55
C GLY A 92 -15.84 17.46 -14.31
N ALA A 93 -16.69 16.62 -13.72
CA ALA A 93 -17.47 16.93 -12.52
C ALA A 93 -17.08 16.05 -11.34
N MET A 94 -17.11 16.62 -10.13
CA MET A 94 -16.89 15.87 -8.90
C MET A 94 -18.19 15.18 -8.46
N ILE A 95 -18.16 13.85 -8.36
CA ILE A 95 -19.30 13.00 -8.01
C ILE A 95 -19.05 12.37 -6.65
N SER A 96 -20.01 12.52 -5.73
CA SER A 96 -19.94 11.86 -4.40
C SER A 96 -20.09 10.34 -4.52
N ILE A 97 -19.28 9.62 -3.76
CA ILE A 97 -19.34 8.16 -3.64
C ILE A 97 -19.48 7.76 -2.15
N ASN A 98 -19.98 6.55 -1.93
CA ASN A 98 -20.12 6.04 -0.57
C ASN A 98 -18.82 5.37 -0.07
N TRP A 99 -17.74 6.14 -0.05
CA TRP A 99 -16.45 5.74 0.48
C TRP A 99 -15.75 6.95 1.09
N ASP A 100 -15.13 6.80 2.26
CA ASP A 100 -14.61 7.92 3.04
C ASP A 100 -13.11 8.17 2.87
N LYS A 101 -12.42 7.31 2.16
CA LYS A 101 -10.99 7.45 1.87
C LYS A 101 -10.78 7.59 0.35
N VAL A 102 -10.93 8.80 -0.16
CA VAL A 102 -10.72 9.11 -1.58
C VAL A 102 -9.72 10.23 -1.74
N GLU A 103 -8.81 10.10 -2.68
CA GLU A 103 -7.84 11.12 -3.05
C GLU A 103 -7.79 11.32 -4.56
N LEU A 104 -7.72 12.56 -4.99
CA LEU A 104 -7.51 12.92 -6.38
C LEU A 104 -6.04 13.28 -6.62
N SER A 105 -5.31 12.42 -7.33
CA SER A 105 -3.89 12.60 -7.64
C SER A 105 -3.61 12.28 -9.11
N LEU A 106 -4.09 13.15 -10.01
CA LEU A 106 -4.06 12.89 -11.44
C LEU A 106 -2.64 12.65 -11.98
N LEU A 107 -2.55 11.74 -12.96
CA LEU A 107 -1.34 11.48 -13.74
C LEU A 107 -1.01 12.67 -14.65
N LYS A 108 0.24 12.75 -15.06
CA LYS A 108 0.71 13.74 -16.04
C LYS A 108 -0.04 13.61 -17.36
N GLU A 109 -0.33 14.75 -17.97
CA GLU A 109 -0.86 14.78 -19.33
C GLU A 109 0.08 14.01 -20.29
N GLY A 110 -0.55 13.32 -21.25
CA GLY A 110 0.18 12.48 -22.21
C GLY A 110 0.38 11.04 -21.77
N THR A 111 0.02 10.66 -20.53
CA THR A 111 -0.01 9.26 -20.08
C THR A 111 -1.38 8.59 -20.26
N TYR A 112 -2.36 9.32 -20.68
CA TYR A 112 -3.73 8.89 -21.00
C TYR A 112 -4.32 9.79 -22.07
N LYS A 113 -5.44 9.37 -22.67
CA LYS A 113 -6.15 10.17 -23.69
C LYS A 113 -7.33 10.89 -23.07
N LYS A 114 -7.32 12.23 -23.08
CA LYS A 114 -8.49 13.05 -22.76
C LYS A 114 -9.61 12.85 -23.78
N VAL A 115 -10.85 12.73 -23.30
CA VAL A 115 -12.04 12.54 -24.12
C VAL A 115 -13.03 13.67 -23.85
N ASN A 116 -13.32 14.45 -24.90
CA ASN A 116 -14.20 15.62 -24.81
C ASN A 116 -15.70 15.25 -24.90
N SER A 117 -16.02 14.06 -25.38
CA SER A 117 -17.39 13.53 -25.44
C SER A 117 -17.63 12.56 -24.29
N ARG A 118 -18.88 12.45 -23.82
CA ARG A 118 -19.22 11.50 -22.77
C ARG A 118 -18.92 10.07 -23.22
N ARG A 119 -18.11 9.38 -22.43
CA ARG A 119 -17.81 7.96 -22.58
C ARG A 119 -18.73 7.13 -21.66
N SER A 120 -19.07 5.92 -22.08
CA SER A 120 -19.87 4.98 -21.29
C SER A 120 -19.09 3.67 -21.14
N PRO A 121 -18.20 3.56 -20.15
CA PRO A 121 -17.49 2.31 -19.88
C PRO A 121 -18.48 1.20 -19.51
N THR A 122 -18.26 0.00 -20.05
CA THR A 122 -19.12 -1.16 -19.83
C THR A 122 -18.48 -2.26 -19.01
N MET A 123 -17.19 -2.08 -18.64
CA MET A 123 -16.44 -3.02 -17.81
C MET A 123 -15.45 -2.33 -16.89
N ALA A 124 -15.09 -3.00 -15.82
CA ALA A 124 -13.91 -2.70 -15.02
C ALA A 124 -12.85 -3.78 -15.28
N VAL A 125 -11.58 -3.38 -15.40
CA VAL A 125 -10.44 -4.28 -15.49
C VAL A 125 -9.57 -4.05 -14.27
N THR A 126 -9.38 -5.08 -13.48
CA THR A 126 -8.56 -5.04 -12.28
C THR A 126 -7.19 -5.61 -12.54
N HIS A 127 -6.17 -4.97 -11.98
CA HIS A 127 -4.78 -5.38 -12.07
C HIS A 127 -4.19 -5.48 -10.66
N TRP A 128 -3.17 -6.28 -10.56
CA TRP A 128 -2.29 -6.33 -9.40
C TRP A 128 -0.98 -5.63 -9.75
N ASP A 129 -0.71 -4.49 -9.14
CA ASP A 129 0.35 -3.59 -9.57
C ASP A 129 1.74 -3.94 -9.01
N VAL A 130 1.82 -4.85 -8.06
CA VAL A 130 3.04 -5.23 -7.30
C VAL A 130 3.78 -4.05 -6.65
N CYS A 131 3.16 -2.88 -6.59
CA CYS A 131 3.67 -1.71 -5.90
C CYS A 131 3.33 -1.76 -4.40
N LEU A 132 4.12 -1.07 -3.59
CA LEU A 132 3.93 -1.04 -2.13
C LEU A 132 2.90 -0.01 -1.68
N SER A 133 2.56 0.96 -2.55
CA SER A 133 1.59 2.02 -2.27
C SER A 133 1.08 2.63 -3.58
N ALA A 134 -0.06 3.33 -3.51
CA ALA A 134 -0.60 4.08 -4.63
C ALA A 134 0.38 5.15 -5.15
N ALA A 135 1.14 5.80 -4.26
CA ALA A 135 2.17 6.77 -4.65
C ALA A 135 3.27 6.13 -5.49
N SER A 136 3.77 4.96 -5.08
CA SER A 136 4.78 4.23 -5.85
C SER A 136 4.22 3.71 -7.18
N CYS A 137 2.96 3.25 -7.20
CA CYS A 137 2.27 2.86 -8.43
C CYS A 137 2.19 4.03 -9.41
N LYS A 138 1.70 5.20 -8.97
CA LYS A 138 1.65 6.42 -9.80
C LYS A 138 3.00 6.76 -10.41
N ALA A 139 4.07 6.75 -9.63
CA ALA A 139 5.42 7.05 -10.11
C ALA A 139 5.89 6.06 -11.21
N VAL A 140 5.58 4.78 -11.05
CA VAL A 140 5.89 3.73 -12.04
C VAL A 140 5.09 3.94 -13.32
N LEU A 141 3.78 4.21 -13.20
CA LEU A 141 2.90 4.47 -14.35
C LEU A 141 3.39 5.67 -15.18
N GLU A 142 3.70 6.78 -14.51
CA GLU A 142 4.24 7.99 -15.16
C GLU A 142 5.57 7.75 -15.86
N LYS A 143 6.47 6.99 -15.23
CA LYS A 143 7.77 6.63 -15.81
C LYS A 143 7.63 5.74 -17.05
N ARG A 144 6.64 4.83 -17.04
CA ARG A 144 6.39 3.89 -18.14
C ARG A 144 5.51 4.45 -19.26
N GLY A 145 4.89 5.62 -19.06
CA GLY A 145 3.95 6.21 -19.99
C GLY A 145 2.67 5.39 -20.17
N ILE A 146 2.24 4.69 -19.12
CA ILE A 146 0.98 3.94 -19.03
C ILE A 146 0.11 4.51 -17.92
N SER A 147 -1.15 4.10 -17.83
CA SER A 147 -2.09 4.72 -16.90
C SER A 147 -3.22 3.77 -16.50
N THR A 148 -3.76 4.01 -15.32
CA THR A 148 -5.01 3.44 -14.83
C THR A 148 -5.92 4.56 -14.32
N HIS A 149 -7.21 4.31 -14.07
CA HIS A 149 -8.11 5.33 -13.52
C HIS A 149 -7.97 5.42 -12.01
N PHE A 150 -7.83 4.28 -11.35
CA PHE A 150 -7.80 4.19 -9.90
C PHE A 150 -6.68 3.27 -9.43
N VAL A 151 -6.13 3.60 -8.27
CA VAL A 151 -5.35 2.67 -7.46
C VAL A 151 -6.05 2.54 -6.12
N ILE A 152 -6.25 1.30 -5.69
CA ILE A 152 -6.74 0.99 -4.34
C ILE A 152 -5.54 0.67 -3.48
N ASP A 153 -5.26 1.52 -2.51
CA ASP A 153 -4.14 1.33 -1.59
C ASP A 153 -4.45 0.29 -0.51
N ASN A 154 -3.42 -0.18 0.16
CA ASN A 154 -3.52 -1.26 1.16
C ASN A 154 -4.39 -0.93 2.37
N ASP A 155 -4.60 0.34 2.65
CA ASP A 155 -5.47 0.81 3.73
C ASP A 155 -6.92 1.07 3.27
N GLY A 156 -7.22 0.76 1.99
CA GLY A 156 -8.51 0.97 1.36
C GLY A 156 -8.70 2.38 0.79
N THR A 157 -7.67 3.23 0.76
CA THR A 157 -7.75 4.54 0.09
C THR A 157 -7.89 4.35 -1.42
N ILE A 158 -8.88 4.99 -2.01
CA ILE A 158 -9.06 5.07 -3.46
C ILE A 158 -8.31 6.30 -3.96
N VAL A 159 -7.23 6.10 -4.69
CA VAL A 159 -6.48 7.18 -5.34
C VAL A 159 -6.91 7.25 -6.80
N GLN A 160 -7.56 8.34 -7.20
CA GLN A 160 -7.96 8.55 -8.57
C GLN A 160 -6.83 9.21 -9.37
N LEU A 161 -6.44 8.57 -10.46
CA LEU A 161 -5.32 8.95 -11.32
C LEU A 161 -5.74 9.57 -12.66
N ALA A 162 -6.97 9.34 -13.11
CA ALA A 162 -7.53 9.94 -14.32
C ALA A 162 -9.05 10.13 -14.17
N ASP A 163 -9.62 11.06 -14.91
CA ASP A 163 -11.08 11.21 -15.02
C ASP A 163 -11.71 9.91 -15.55
N CYS A 164 -12.82 9.47 -14.95
CA CYS A 164 -13.55 8.27 -15.42
C CYS A 164 -13.96 8.38 -16.90
N ASN A 165 -14.06 9.59 -17.44
CA ASN A 165 -14.39 9.82 -18.84
C ASN A 165 -13.18 9.69 -19.77
N ASP A 166 -11.96 9.75 -19.26
CA ASP A 166 -10.75 9.63 -20.07
C ASP A 166 -10.45 8.16 -20.41
N ILE A 167 -9.56 7.93 -21.36
CA ILE A 167 -9.12 6.57 -21.75
C ILE A 167 -7.72 6.36 -21.20
N THR A 168 -7.58 5.45 -20.25
CA THR A 168 -6.29 5.02 -19.71
C THR A 168 -5.72 3.84 -20.47
N TRP A 169 -4.39 3.69 -20.42
CA TRP A 169 -3.64 2.66 -21.17
C TRP A 169 -3.20 1.55 -20.22
N HIS A 170 -4.17 0.78 -19.70
CA HIS A 170 -3.93 -0.25 -18.66
C HIS A 170 -3.98 -1.69 -19.19
N ALA A 171 -4.76 -1.97 -20.24
CA ALA A 171 -5.05 -3.34 -20.66
C ALA A 171 -4.18 -3.83 -21.83
N GLY A 172 -3.23 -3.01 -22.34
CA GLY A 172 -2.43 -3.37 -23.51
C GLY A 172 -3.26 -3.57 -24.80
N ASN A 173 -4.55 -3.30 -24.76
CA ASN A 173 -5.50 -3.48 -25.84
C ASN A 173 -6.39 -2.24 -25.99
N ARG A 174 -6.30 -1.58 -27.17
CA ARG A 174 -7.03 -0.34 -27.43
C ARG A 174 -8.56 -0.49 -27.32
N LYS A 175 -9.11 -1.61 -27.76
CA LYS A 175 -10.57 -1.84 -27.69
C LYS A 175 -11.01 -1.95 -26.24
N ILE A 176 -10.27 -2.69 -25.43
CA ILE A 176 -10.55 -2.83 -23.99
C ILE A 176 -10.39 -1.48 -23.28
N ASN A 177 -9.28 -0.77 -23.50
CA ASN A 177 -9.06 0.55 -22.89
C ASN A 177 -10.22 1.54 -23.17
N ASN A 178 -10.79 1.47 -24.37
CA ASN A 178 -11.87 2.39 -24.77
C ASN A 178 -13.19 2.15 -24.03
N ILE A 179 -13.44 0.94 -23.54
CA ILE A 179 -14.74 0.56 -22.92
C ILE A 179 -14.61 0.21 -21.44
N SER A 180 -13.44 0.38 -20.84
CA SER A 180 -13.19 -0.03 -19.46
C SER A 180 -12.71 1.09 -18.54
N ILE A 181 -12.90 0.85 -17.26
CA ILE A 181 -12.21 1.53 -16.16
C ILE A 181 -11.09 0.61 -15.67
N GLY A 182 -9.86 1.08 -15.68
CA GLY A 182 -8.72 0.36 -15.10
C GLY A 182 -8.60 0.63 -13.61
N ILE A 183 -8.37 -0.41 -12.82
CA ILE A 183 -8.21 -0.34 -11.37
C ILE A 183 -7.01 -1.20 -10.98
N ASP A 184 -6.01 -0.60 -10.37
CA ASP A 184 -4.85 -1.31 -9.84
C ASP A 184 -5.02 -1.48 -8.32
N PHE A 185 -4.62 -2.64 -7.81
CA PHE A 185 -4.59 -2.92 -6.37
C PHE A 185 -3.14 -2.96 -5.91
N SER A 186 -2.78 -2.05 -5.01
CA SER A 186 -1.47 -2.07 -4.37
C SER A 186 -1.35 -3.28 -3.47
N ASN A 187 -0.19 -3.93 -3.53
CA ASN A 187 0.05 -5.19 -2.85
C ASN A 187 0.78 -4.97 -1.52
N ALA A 188 0.13 -5.29 -0.41
CA ALA A 188 0.74 -5.35 0.91
C ALA A 188 0.98 -6.79 1.37
#